data_260699ff703748e6f6fb7b8c2b16f4c3
#
_entry.id   260699ff703748e6f6fb7b8c2b16f4c3
#
_cell.length_a   1.000
_cell.length_b   1.000
_cell.length_c   1.000
_cell.angle_alpha   90.00
_cell.angle_beta   90.00
_cell.angle_gamma   90.00
#
_symmetry.space_group_name_H-M   'P 1'
#
loop_
_entity.id
_entity.type
_entity.pdbx_description
1 polymer ?
#
loop_
_entity_poly.entity_id
_entity_poly.type
_entity_poly.pdbx_seq_one_letter_code
_entity_poly.pdbx_strand_id
1 'polypeptide(L)'
;MRGKHIIVAVSAGIAAYKAIEVVSRLRKKGAEVKVVMTQNATHIASPLTFGEISGHPVALDMFEQVHQWDVEHIALATWTDAYVVVPATANVIGKIYAGIADDMLTTTIMATKAPKYLCPAMNTEMYNNPITQRNLEGLRSLGYHIMDPAEGWLACGITGVGRLPEPEAIVDWLEAKMCSTNELEGTTILVTAGGTQESIDPVRYIGNRSSGKMGYAIAEQAVRMGAKVILVSAPTSLPIPSGVDFISVDSAVSMQEAVEARYNDVNVVIMAAAVSDFRVLHKAEQKIKKMESMTIELVKNPDILQGLGSKKSHQILVGFAAETEHVIKYGQDKVARKNLDMLVANDVSKSNAGFNVDTNEGYFLYPDKEPKEMPNMKKSDLARHILREVIDLVANKADIN
;
A
#
# COMPACT_ATOMS: atom_id res chain seq x y z
N MET A 1 9.47 -5.43 -1.07
CA MET A 1 10.01 -6.78 -1.29
C MET A 1 11.55 -6.86 -1.29
N ARG A 2 12.26 -5.74 -1.44
CA ARG A 2 13.74 -5.72 -1.57
C ARG A 2 14.42 -6.39 -0.36
N GLY A 3 15.32 -7.35 -0.64
CA GLY A 3 16.08 -8.11 0.37
C GLY A 3 15.27 -9.18 1.12
N LYS A 4 14.01 -9.45 0.72
CA LYS A 4 13.21 -10.53 1.28
C LYS A 4 13.49 -11.85 0.57
N HIS A 5 13.57 -12.91 1.33
CA HIS A 5 13.73 -14.29 0.87
C HIS A 5 12.35 -14.95 0.78
N ILE A 6 11.94 -15.39 -0.40
CA ILE A 6 10.60 -15.92 -0.63
C ILE A 6 10.71 -17.32 -1.25
N ILE A 7 10.04 -18.30 -0.66
CA ILE A 7 9.80 -19.58 -1.32
C ILE A 7 8.47 -19.50 -2.07
N VAL A 8 8.52 -19.79 -3.37
CA VAL A 8 7.34 -20.03 -4.20
C VAL A 8 7.17 -21.53 -4.38
N ALA A 9 6.15 -22.10 -3.77
CA ALA A 9 5.82 -23.49 -3.81
C ALA A 9 4.71 -23.76 -4.83
N VAL A 10 4.97 -24.63 -5.80
CA VAL A 10 4.09 -24.84 -6.95
C VAL A 10 3.47 -26.23 -6.88
N SER A 11 2.13 -26.32 -6.79
CA SER A 11 1.40 -27.57 -6.85
C SER A 11 0.75 -27.83 -8.21
N ALA A 12 0.32 -29.06 -8.45
CA ALA A 12 -0.17 -29.55 -9.74
C ALA A 12 -1.58 -29.05 -10.08
N GLY A 13 -1.73 -27.76 -10.36
CA GLY A 13 -2.92 -27.14 -10.94
C GLY A 13 -2.64 -26.63 -12.33
N ILE A 14 -3.62 -26.61 -13.23
CA ILE A 14 -3.43 -26.09 -14.60
C ILE A 14 -2.88 -24.67 -14.60
N ALA A 15 -3.16 -23.86 -13.58
CA ALA A 15 -2.66 -22.50 -13.41
C ALA A 15 -1.18 -22.42 -12.94
N ALA A 16 -0.46 -23.55 -12.82
CA ALA A 16 0.95 -23.55 -12.41
C ALA A 16 1.86 -22.72 -13.33
N TYR A 17 1.52 -22.59 -14.62
CA TYR A 17 2.25 -21.74 -15.56
C TYR A 17 2.25 -20.26 -15.13
N LYS A 18 1.20 -19.77 -14.43
CA LYS A 18 1.13 -18.40 -13.92
C LYS A 18 2.13 -18.14 -12.77
N ALA A 19 2.51 -19.17 -12.04
CA ALA A 19 3.51 -19.06 -10.97
C ALA A 19 4.88 -18.62 -11.51
N ILE A 20 5.20 -18.91 -12.77
CA ILE A 20 6.41 -18.45 -13.46
C ILE A 20 6.46 -16.90 -13.47
N GLU A 21 5.33 -16.27 -13.80
CA GLU A 21 5.23 -14.81 -13.80
C GLU A 21 5.25 -14.23 -12.38
N VAL A 22 4.66 -14.90 -11.40
CA VAL A 22 4.75 -14.51 -9.99
C VAL A 22 6.21 -14.47 -9.54
N VAL A 23 7.00 -15.52 -9.82
CA VAL A 23 8.45 -15.56 -9.54
C VAL A 23 9.18 -14.40 -10.20
N SER A 24 8.94 -14.17 -11.49
CA SER A 24 9.55 -13.07 -12.24
C SER A 24 9.25 -11.70 -11.64
N ARG A 25 7.98 -11.45 -11.28
CA ARG A 25 7.55 -10.17 -10.69
C ARG A 25 8.11 -9.95 -9.28
N LEU A 26 8.17 -10.99 -8.44
CA LEU A 26 8.78 -10.92 -7.10
C LEU A 26 10.27 -10.53 -7.20
N ARG A 27 11.01 -11.15 -8.13
CA ARG A 27 12.41 -10.79 -8.39
C ARG A 27 12.58 -9.36 -8.88
N LYS A 28 11.72 -8.91 -9.81
CA LYS A 28 11.70 -7.50 -10.27
C LYS A 28 11.46 -6.51 -9.13
N LYS A 29 10.70 -6.91 -8.10
CA LYS A 29 10.51 -6.11 -6.87
C LYS A 29 11.68 -6.25 -5.87
N GLY A 30 12.75 -6.97 -6.24
CA GLY A 30 14.00 -7.09 -5.48
C GLY A 30 13.99 -8.18 -4.39
N ALA A 31 13.05 -9.12 -4.45
CA ALA A 31 13.09 -10.32 -3.61
C ALA A 31 14.07 -11.36 -4.17
N GLU A 32 14.70 -12.12 -3.29
CA GLU A 32 15.37 -13.37 -3.64
C GLU A 32 14.35 -14.50 -3.57
N VAL A 33 14.22 -15.28 -4.66
CA VAL A 33 13.15 -16.27 -4.78
C VAL A 33 13.75 -17.64 -5.05
N LYS A 34 13.39 -18.63 -4.21
CA LYS A 34 13.62 -20.05 -4.48
C LYS A 34 12.29 -20.74 -4.77
N VAL A 35 12.34 -21.81 -5.58
CA VAL A 35 11.13 -22.52 -6.00
C VAL A 35 11.15 -23.96 -5.49
N VAL A 36 10.03 -24.37 -4.93
CA VAL A 36 9.76 -25.75 -4.55
C VAL A 36 8.60 -26.26 -5.41
N MET A 37 8.65 -27.45 -5.95
CA MET A 37 7.56 -28.01 -6.74
C MET A 37 7.15 -29.39 -6.23
N THR A 38 5.87 -29.72 -6.31
CA THR A 38 5.46 -31.13 -6.20
C THR A 38 5.85 -31.88 -7.46
N GLN A 39 6.12 -33.19 -7.37
CA GLN A 39 6.43 -34.01 -8.53
C GLN A 39 5.35 -33.91 -9.62
N ASN A 40 4.09 -33.89 -9.24
CA ASN A 40 2.99 -33.78 -10.21
C ASN A 40 2.95 -32.40 -10.89
N ALA A 41 3.48 -31.33 -10.30
CA ALA A 41 3.54 -30.01 -10.91
C ALA A 41 4.50 -29.98 -12.11
N THR A 42 5.52 -30.85 -12.13
CA THR A 42 6.49 -30.93 -13.23
C THR A 42 5.86 -31.37 -14.56
N HIS A 43 4.69 -32.03 -14.51
CA HIS A 43 3.93 -32.40 -15.71
C HIS A 43 3.20 -31.22 -16.35
N ILE A 44 3.04 -30.10 -15.62
CA ILE A 44 2.31 -28.91 -16.09
C ILE A 44 3.26 -27.76 -16.43
N ALA A 45 4.29 -27.58 -15.61
CA ALA A 45 5.27 -26.52 -15.80
C ALA A 45 6.70 -27.04 -15.56
N SER A 46 7.62 -26.70 -16.44
CA SER A 46 8.99 -27.22 -16.40
C SER A 46 9.79 -26.64 -15.21
N PRO A 47 10.44 -27.48 -14.37
CA PRO A 47 11.38 -27.02 -13.36
C PRO A 47 12.51 -26.16 -13.94
N LEU A 48 12.99 -26.50 -15.16
CA LEU A 48 14.01 -25.72 -15.84
C LEU A 48 13.60 -24.25 -16.01
N THR A 49 12.36 -23.99 -16.41
CA THR A 49 11.85 -22.61 -16.57
C THR A 49 11.86 -21.84 -15.25
N PHE A 50 11.46 -22.49 -14.17
CA PHE A 50 11.49 -21.89 -12.84
C PHE A 50 12.92 -21.64 -12.36
N GLY A 51 13.85 -22.59 -12.62
CA GLY A 51 15.26 -22.45 -12.29
C GLY A 51 15.89 -21.25 -12.97
N GLU A 52 15.71 -21.10 -14.26
CA GLU A 52 16.24 -19.96 -15.05
C GLU A 52 15.66 -18.61 -14.57
N ILE A 53 14.35 -18.56 -14.30
CA ILE A 53 13.70 -17.32 -13.88
C ILE A 53 14.03 -16.99 -12.42
N SER A 54 14.12 -17.97 -11.52
CA SER A 54 14.48 -17.73 -10.12
C SER A 54 15.99 -17.49 -9.93
N GLY A 55 16.82 -18.04 -10.84
CA GLY A 55 18.28 -18.04 -10.69
C GLY A 55 18.80 -19.05 -9.68
N HIS A 56 17.94 -20.01 -9.27
CA HIS A 56 18.24 -21.07 -8.31
C HIS A 56 17.70 -22.40 -8.79
N PRO A 57 18.35 -23.54 -8.45
CA PRO A 57 17.77 -24.86 -8.67
C PRO A 57 16.39 -24.99 -8.01
N VAL A 58 15.51 -25.74 -8.65
CA VAL A 58 14.17 -26.05 -8.11
C VAL A 58 14.25 -27.25 -7.20
N ALA A 59 13.78 -27.13 -5.97
CA ALA A 59 13.72 -28.26 -5.03
C ALA A 59 12.50 -29.16 -5.34
N LEU A 60 12.77 -30.40 -5.70
CA LEU A 60 11.75 -31.38 -6.14
C LEU A 60 11.66 -32.58 -5.23
N ASP A 61 12.80 -33.16 -4.86
CA ASP A 61 12.89 -34.43 -4.14
C ASP A 61 13.62 -34.23 -2.81
N MET A 62 13.06 -34.78 -1.74
CA MET A 62 13.66 -34.74 -0.40
C MET A 62 14.93 -35.62 -0.28
N PHE A 63 15.11 -36.54 -1.20
CA PHE A 63 16.18 -37.55 -1.17
C PHE A 63 17.19 -37.38 -2.30
N GLU A 64 17.08 -36.30 -3.09
CA GLU A 64 18.09 -35.97 -4.08
C GLU A 64 19.43 -35.70 -3.38
N GLN A 65 20.52 -36.30 -3.88
CA GLN A 65 21.85 -36.14 -3.28
C GLN A 65 22.33 -34.69 -3.44
N VAL A 66 22.22 -33.91 -2.38
CA VAL A 66 22.77 -32.57 -2.31
C VAL A 66 24.22 -32.67 -1.87
N HIS A 67 25.13 -31.97 -2.53
CA HIS A 67 26.55 -31.94 -2.20
C HIS A 67 26.88 -31.18 -0.90
N GLN A 68 25.90 -30.78 -0.13
CA GLN A 68 26.02 -30.15 1.18
C GLN A 68 25.32 -30.99 2.25
N TRP A 69 25.91 -31.06 3.45
CA TRP A 69 25.45 -31.89 4.56
C TRP A 69 24.17 -31.37 5.26
N ASP A 70 23.55 -30.29 4.74
CA ASP A 70 22.32 -29.74 5.29
C ASP A 70 21.08 -30.41 4.68
N VAL A 71 20.14 -30.73 5.54
CA VAL A 71 18.83 -31.26 5.11
C VAL A 71 18.09 -30.15 4.37
N GLU A 72 17.92 -30.30 3.05
CA GLU A 72 17.48 -29.24 2.14
C GLU A 72 16.17 -28.58 2.55
N HIS A 73 15.13 -29.35 2.94
CA HIS A 73 13.86 -28.77 3.37
C HIS A 73 13.98 -27.95 4.66
N ILE A 74 14.93 -28.27 5.55
CA ILE A 74 15.21 -27.47 6.76
C ILE A 74 15.97 -26.20 6.40
N ALA A 75 16.97 -26.31 5.52
CA ALA A 75 17.73 -25.14 5.02
C ALA A 75 16.78 -24.14 4.34
N LEU A 76 15.87 -24.60 3.48
CA LEU A 76 14.85 -23.79 2.84
C LEU A 76 13.87 -23.18 3.85
N ALA A 77 13.39 -23.98 4.81
CA ALA A 77 12.44 -23.52 5.83
C ALA A 77 13.03 -22.42 6.75
N THR A 78 14.33 -22.47 7.00
CA THR A 78 15.04 -21.48 7.81
C THR A 78 15.43 -20.23 7.02
N TRP A 79 15.74 -20.40 5.72
CA TRP A 79 16.15 -19.31 4.83
C TRP A 79 15.00 -18.34 4.52
N THR A 80 13.75 -18.81 4.47
CA THR A 80 12.65 -18.02 3.92
C THR A 80 12.03 -17.04 4.92
N ASP A 81 11.72 -15.83 4.45
CA ASP A 81 10.89 -14.83 5.14
C ASP A 81 9.39 -15.00 4.85
N ALA A 82 9.04 -15.72 3.78
CA ALA A 82 7.65 -16.00 3.39
C ALA A 82 7.55 -17.26 2.55
N TYR A 83 6.58 -18.12 2.86
CA TYR A 83 6.29 -19.33 2.11
C TYR A 83 4.98 -19.18 1.35
N VAL A 84 5.02 -19.18 0.02
CA VAL A 84 3.88 -18.89 -0.87
C VAL A 84 3.54 -20.10 -1.70
N VAL A 85 2.33 -20.67 -1.54
CA VAL A 85 1.84 -21.79 -2.37
C VAL A 85 0.98 -21.22 -3.49
N VAL A 86 1.47 -21.30 -4.72
CA VAL A 86 0.80 -20.77 -5.91
C VAL A 86 1.05 -21.64 -7.15
N PRO A 87 0.01 -22.27 -7.72
CA PRO A 87 -1.33 -22.41 -7.16
C PRO A 87 -1.36 -23.37 -5.96
N ALA A 88 -2.35 -23.20 -5.06
CA ALA A 88 -2.65 -24.15 -4.01
C ALA A 88 -3.86 -25.01 -4.42
N THR A 89 -3.63 -26.27 -4.77
CA THR A 89 -4.69 -27.23 -5.13
C THR A 89 -5.42 -27.74 -3.90
N ALA A 90 -6.64 -28.24 -4.05
CA ALA A 90 -7.41 -28.89 -2.97
C ALA A 90 -6.62 -30.00 -2.28
N ASN A 91 -5.83 -30.78 -3.05
CA ASN A 91 -4.99 -31.85 -2.51
C ASN A 91 -3.93 -31.28 -1.54
N VAL A 92 -3.18 -30.25 -1.97
CA VAL A 92 -2.13 -29.65 -1.13
C VAL A 92 -2.73 -28.93 0.09
N ILE A 93 -3.85 -28.24 -0.08
CA ILE A 93 -4.60 -27.62 1.03
C ILE A 93 -5.02 -28.67 2.06
N GLY A 94 -5.57 -29.80 1.59
CA GLY A 94 -5.94 -30.92 2.45
C GLY A 94 -4.77 -31.55 3.20
N LYS A 95 -3.63 -31.77 2.52
CA LYS A 95 -2.40 -32.27 3.13
C LYS A 95 -1.87 -31.33 4.21
N ILE A 96 -1.75 -30.05 3.91
CA ILE A 96 -1.25 -29.04 4.86
C ILE A 96 -2.15 -28.99 6.10
N TYR A 97 -3.48 -28.97 5.91
CA TYR A 97 -4.43 -28.94 7.02
C TYR A 97 -4.37 -30.21 7.89
N ALA A 98 -4.18 -31.37 7.27
CA ALA A 98 -4.07 -32.65 7.97
C ALA A 98 -2.67 -32.91 8.56
N GLY A 99 -1.69 -32.04 8.33
CA GLY A 99 -0.30 -32.22 8.79
C GLY A 99 0.46 -33.32 8.04
N ILE A 100 0.10 -33.62 6.80
CA ILE A 100 0.78 -34.60 5.95
C ILE A 100 1.98 -33.92 5.29
N ALA A 101 3.18 -34.48 5.52
CA ALA A 101 4.46 -33.98 5.03
C ALA A 101 5.18 -35.10 4.25
N ASP A 102 4.68 -35.43 3.06
CA ASP A 102 5.12 -36.56 2.24
C ASP A 102 5.85 -36.13 0.95
N ASP A 103 6.04 -34.84 0.75
CA ASP A 103 6.81 -34.26 -0.36
C ASP A 103 7.58 -33.00 0.08
N MET A 104 8.47 -32.50 -0.78
CA MET A 104 9.30 -31.31 -0.50
C MET A 104 8.47 -30.09 -0.11
N LEU A 105 7.32 -29.84 -0.78
CA LEU A 105 6.45 -28.70 -0.50
C LEU A 105 5.84 -28.80 0.90
N THR A 106 5.22 -29.93 1.21
CA THR A 106 4.48 -30.14 2.46
C THR A 106 5.40 -30.28 3.66
N THR A 107 6.60 -30.84 3.49
CA THR A 107 7.62 -30.93 4.53
C THR A 107 8.22 -29.55 4.84
N THR A 108 8.58 -28.78 3.82
CA THR A 108 9.17 -27.46 4.02
C THR A 108 8.18 -26.48 4.66
N ILE A 109 6.90 -26.47 4.23
CA ILE A 109 5.90 -25.56 4.82
C ILE A 109 5.60 -25.91 6.28
N MET A 110 5.71 -27.18 6.66
CA MET A 110 5.54 -27.63 8.04
C MET A 110 6.72 -27.21 8.92
N ALA A 111 7.93 -27.22 8.38
CA ALA A 111 9.17 -26.90 9.10
C ALA A 111 9.38 -25.38 9.29
N THR A 112 8.84 -24.53 8.41
CA THR A 112 9.11 -23.09 8.46
C THR A 112 8.29 -22.34 9.50
N LYS A 113 8.94 -21.38 10.17
CA LYS A 113 8.30 -20.38 11.05
C LYS A 113 7.79 -19.15 10.28
N ALA A 114 8.21 -18.98 9.03
CA ALA A 114 7.81 -17.85 8.21
C ALA A 114 6.29 -17.81 7.98
N PRO A 115 5.69 -16.62 7.78
CA PRO A 115 4.31 -16.49 7.37
C PRO A 115 4.00 -17.30 6.10
N LYS A 116 2.83 -17.93 6.07
CA LYS A 116 2.39 -18.85 5.03
C LYS A 116 1.25 -18.27 4.24
N TYR A 117 1.38 -18.25 2.91
CA TYR A 117 0.46 -17.65 1.97
C TYR A 117 -0.03 -18.71 0.98
N LEU A 118 -1.34 -18.85 0.87
CA LEU A 118 -1.96 -19.81 -0.06
C LEU A 118 -2.79 -19.08 -1.10
N CYS A 119 -2.59 -19.41 -2.37
CA CYS A 119 -3.39 -18.92 -3.49
C CYS A 119 -4.19 -20.10 -4.09
N PRO A 120 -5.39 -20.42 -3.57
CA PRO A 120 -6.20 -21.52 -4.05
C PRO A 120 -6.55 -21.41 -5.53
N ALA A 121 -6.48 -22.54 -6.26
CA ALA A 121 -6.94 -22.61 -7.64
C ALA A 121 -7.45 -24.02 -7.93
N MET A 122 -8.73 -24.14 -8.30
CA MET A 122 -9.40 -25.41 -8.58
C MET A 122 -10.74 -25.18 -9.29
N ASN A 123 -11.39 -26.24 -9.70
CA ASN A 123 -12.77 -26.18 -10.19
C ASN A 123 -13.72 -25.62 -9.13
N THR A 124 -14.81 -24.97 -9.55
CA THR A 124 -15.79 -24.32 -8.67
C THR A 124 -16.42 -25.28 -7.65
N GLU A 125 -16.80 -26.50 -8.08
CA GLU A 125 -17.39 -27.49 -7.18
C GLU A 125 -16.36 -27.99 -6.15
N MET A 126 -15.09 -28.12 -6.55
CA MET A 126 -14.01 -28.45 -5.62
C MET A 126 -13.77 -27.33 -4.61
N TYR A 127 -13.85 -26.08 -5.05
CA TYR A 127 -13.71 -24.92 -4.15
C TYR A 127 -14.87 -24.84 -3.16
N ASN A 128 -16.11 -24.98 -3.65
CA ASN A 128 -17.32 -24.93 -2.82
C ASN A 128 -17.54 -26.19 -1.98
N ASN A 129 -16.76 -27.24 -2.20
CA ASN A 129 -16.89 -28.47 -1.42
C ASN A 129 -16.72 -28.18 0.08
N PRO A 130 -17.63 -28.65 0.96
CA PRO A 130 -17.57 -28.37 2.39
C PRO A 130 -16.24 -28.80 3.05
N ILE A 131 -15.59 -29.87 2.54
CA ILE A 131 -14.29 -30.29 3.04
C ILE A 131 -13.21 -29.25 2.70
N THR A 132 -13.22 -28.73 1.47
CA THR A 132 -12.27 -27.70 1.04
C THR A 132 -12.46 -26.41 1.86
N GLN A 133 -13.71 -25.98 2.02
CA GLN A 133 -14.03 -24.75 2.80
C GLN A 133 -13.64 -24.93 4.27
N ARG A 134 -13.93 -26.07 4.89
CA ARG A 134 -13.49 -26.40 6.25
C ARG A 134 -11.96 -26.34 6.38
N ASN A 135 -11.23 -26.91 5.42
CA ASN A 135 -9.77 -26.91 5.46
C ASN A 135 -9.19 -25.49 5.31
N LEU A 136 -9.76 -24.67 4.42
CA LEU A 136 -9.36 -23.27 4.26
C LEU A 136 -9.62 -22.45 5.53
N GLU A 137 -10.80 -22.60 6.13
CA GLU A 137 -11.14 -21.88 7.37
C GLU A 137 -10.25 -22.34 8.54
N GLY A 138 -10.02 -23.64 8.67
CA GLY A 138 -9.10 -24.17 9.67
C GLY A 138 -7.68 -23.65 9.48
N LEU A 139 -7.18 -23.53 8.24
CA LEU A 139 -5.87 -22.93 7.98
C LEU A 139 -5.83 -21.43 8.29
N ARG A 140 -6.93 -20.68 8.02
CA ARG A 140 -7.03 -19.26 8.46
C ARG A 140 -6.91 -19.14 9.97
N SER A 141 -7.60 -19.99 10.72
CA SER A 141 -7.55 -19.99 12.18
C SER A 141 -6.16 -20.35 12.76
N LEU A 142 -5.35 -21.08 11.97
CA LEU A 142 -3.95 -21.41 12.27
C LEU A 142 -2.96 -20.34 11.80
N GLY A 143 -3.43 -19.17 11.33
CA GLY A 143 -2.60 -18.05 10.94
C GLY A 143 -2.07 -18.09 9.50
N TYR A 144 -2.62 -18.96 8.64
CA TYR A 144 -2.30 -18.94 7.21
C TYR A 144 -3.04 -17.80 6.53
N HIS A 145 -2.35 -17.05 5.69
CA HIS A 145 -2.95 -16.04 4.83
C HIS A 145 -3.45 -16.70 3.54
N ILE A 146 -4.75 -16.58 3.28
CA ILE A 146 -5.37 -17.19 2.11
C ILE A 146 -5.93 -16.11 1.22
N MET A 147 -5.48 -16.06 -0.04
CA MET A 147 -6.03 -15.20 -1.06
C MET A 147 -7.24 -15.87 -1.68
N ASP A 148 -8.40 -15.23 -1.64
CA ASP A 148 -9.58 -15.80 -2.28
C ASP A 148 -9.39 -15.90 -3.80
N PRO A 149 -9.83 -17.01 -4.43
CA PRO A 149 -9.72 -17.18 -5.87
C PRO A 149 -10.63 -16.19 -6.60
N ALA A 150 -10.22 -15.82 -7.81
CA ALA A 150 -11.02 -14.98 -8.69
C ALA A 150 -12.21 -15.75 -9.28
N GLU A 151 -13.25 -15.00 -9.65
CA GLU A 151 -14.34 -15.47 -10.49
C GLU A 151 -13.98 -15.31 -11.97
N GLY A 152 -14.39 -16.24 -12.81
CA GLY A 152 -14.18 -16.14 -14.25
C GLY A 152 -14.22 -17.48 -14.98
N TRP A 153 -13.79 -17.47 -16.24
CA TRP A 153 -13.72 -18.65 -17.08
C TRP A 153 -12.65 -19.64 -16.58
N LEU A 154 -13.04 -20.86 -16.33
CA LEU A 154 -12.19 -21.95 -15.87
C LEU A 154 -11.79 -22.88 -17.05
N ALA A 155 -10.69 -23.61 -16.90
CA ALA A 155 -10.17 -24.52 -17.93
C ALA A 155 -11.14 -25.65 -18.29
N CYS A 156 -12.12 -25.95 -17.43
CA CYS A 156 -13.18 -26.93 -17.70
C CYS A 156 -14.35 -26.39 -18.50
N GLY A 157 -14.28 -25.14 -18.99
CA GLY A 157 -15.31 -24.54 -19.86
C GLY A 157 -16.53 -23.95 -19.13
N ILE A 158 -16.44 -23.71 -17.84
CA ILE A 158 -17.50 -23.05 -17.04
C ILE A 158 -17.02 -21.75 -16.43
N THR A 159 -17.93 -20.85 -16.15
CA THR A 159 -17.65 -19.61 -15.38
C THR A 159 -18.01 -19.84 -13.91
N GLY A 160 -17.12 -19.44 -13.00
CA GLY A 160 -17.33 -19.57 -11.56
C GLY A 160 -16.13 -19.18 -10.75
N VAL A 161 -16.25 -19.30 -9.43
CA VAL A 161 -15.17 -19.08 -8.46
C VAL A 161 -14.21 -20.25 -8.48
N GLY A 162 -12.90 -19.99 -8.34
CA GLY A 162 -11.86 -21.02 -8.30
C GLY A 162 -10.68 -20.76 -9.21
N ARG A 163 -10.74 -19.66 -9.99
CA ARG A 163 -9.65 -19.22 -10.86
C ARG A 163 -8.53 -18.61 -10.04
N LEU A 164 -7.28 -18.99 -10.35
CA LEU A 164 -6.12 -18.29 -9.78
C LEU A 164 -6.15 -16.81 -10.17
N PRO A 165 -6.06 -15.86 -9.21
CA PRO A 165 -5.93 -14.45 -9.52
C PRO A 165 -4.75 -14.15 -10.46
N GLU A 166 -4.75 -12.98 -11.08
CA GLU A 166 -3.66 -12.61 -11.99
C GLU A 166 -2.35 -12.44 -11.21
N PRO A 167 -1.20 -12.79 -11.80
CA PRO A 167 0.11 -12.76 -11.12
C PRO A 167 0.42 -11.42 -10.48
N GLU A 168 0.01 -10.31 -11.10
CA GLU A 168 0.18 -8.96 -10.55
C GLU A 168 -0.59 -8.78 -9.25
N ALA A 169 -1.88 -9.15 -9.22
CA ALA A 169 -2.72 -9.07 -8.03
C ALA A 169 -2.18 -9.95 -6.88
N ILE A 170 -1.62 -11.15 -7.20
CA ILE A 170 -0.99 -12.02 -6.21
C ILE A 170 0.23 -11.33 -5.60
N VAL A 171 1.10 -10.75 -6.42
CA VAL A 171 2.32 -10.09 -5.94
C VAL A 171 2.00 -8.84 -5.13
N ASP A 172 1.01 -8.05 -5.53
CA ASP A 172 0.59 -6.86 -4.78
C ASP A 172 -0.06 -7.24 -3.44
N TRP A 173 -0.87 -8.30 -3.41
CA TRP A 173 -1.43 -8.86 -2.18
C TRP A 173 -0.34 -9.37 -1.23
N LEU A 174 0.66 -10.12 -1.74
CA LEU A 174 1.80 -10.57 -0.95
C LEU A 174 2.58 -9.39 -0.38
N GLU A 175 2.86 -8.38 -1.20
CA GLU A 175 3.57 -7.18 -0.75
C GLU A 175 2.78 -6.44 0.34
N ALA A 176 1.48 -6.29 0.18
CA ALA A 176 0.62 -5.68 1.18
C ALA A 176 0.66 -6.46 2.51
N LYS A 177 0.57 -7.81 2.46
CA LYS A 177 0.58 -8.66 3.66
C LYS A 177 1.96 -8.78 4.32
N MET A 178 3.03 -8.92 3.52
CA MET A 178 4.40 -9.06 4.04
C MET A 178 4.99 -7.74 4.56
N CYS A 179 4.53 -6.62 4.03
CA CYS A 179 4.99 -5.29 4.44
C CYS A 179 4.00 -4.62 5.41
N SER A 180 2.90 -5.28 5.78
CA SER A 180 2.05 -4.79 6.85
C SER A 180 2.79 -4.94 8.18
N THR A 181 2.84 -3.85 8.93
CA THR A 181 3.28 -3.81 10.32
C THR A 181 2.11 -3.33 11.15
N ASN A 182 2.10 -3.60 12.45
CA ASN A 182 1.06 -3.10 13.35
C ASN A 182 1.55 -1.86 14.13
N GLU A 183 2.56 -1.17 13.60
CA GLU A 183 3.18 -0.02 14.27
C GLU A 183 2.20 1.14 14.54
N LEU A 184 1.12 1.23 13.76
CA LEU A 184 0.06 2.23 13.88
C LEU A 184 -1.30 1.61 14.29
N GLU A 185 -1.30 0.38 14.81
CA GLU A 185 -2.53 -0.24 15.32
C GLU A 185 -3.15 0.60 16.44
N GLY A 186 -4.46 0.79 16.40
CA GLY A 186 -5.17 1.67 17.32
C GLY A 186 -5.09 3.15 17.00
N THR A 187 -4.32 3.56 15.99
CA THR A 187 -4.20 4.96 15.56
C THR A 187 -5.15 5.26 14.40
N THR A 188 -5.94 6.33 14.53
CA THR A 188 -6.77 6.85 13.43
C THR A 188 -6.07 8.04 12.78
N ILE A 189 -5.85 7.97 11.47
CA ILE A 189 -5.13 8.99 10.69
C ILE A 189 -6.07 9.56 9.62
N LEU A 190 -6.25 10.87 9.60
CA LEU A 190 -6.91 11.59 8.53
C LEU A 190 -5.86 12.14 7.56
N VAL A 191 -5.99 11.82 6.28
CA VAL A 191 -5.10 12.32 5.22
C VAL A 191 -5.91 13.11 4.21
N THR A 192 -5.46 14.31 3.85
CA THR A 192 -6.04 15.05 2.72
C THR A 192 -5.21 14.86 1.46
N ALA A 193 -5.86 14.82 0.29
CA ALA A 193 -5.19 14.61 -0.99
C ALA A 193 -5.82 15.41 -2.14
N GLY A 194 -5.12 15.48 -3.26
CA GLY A 194 -5.58 16.15 -4.47
C GLY A 194 -5.40 17.67 -4.44
N GLY A 195 -5.88 18.33 -5.47
CA GLY A 195 -5.95 19.78 -5.56
C GLY A 195 -7.40 20.26 -5.56
N THR A 196 -7.75 21.20 -4.68
CA THR A 196 -9.10 21.75 -4.66
C THR A 196 -9.40 22.50 -5.96
N GLN A 197 -10.67 22.45 -6.37
CA GLN A 197 -11.19 23.06 -7.59
C GLN A 197 -12.26 24.11 -7.21
N GLU A 198 -11.86 25.38 -7.33
CA GLU A 198 -12.75 26.49 -6.99
C GLU A 198 -13.56 26.88 -8.22
N SER A 199 -14.79 26.44 -8.28
CA SER A 199 -15.66 26.61 -9.45
C SER A 199 -15.90 28.07 -9.80
N ILE A 200 -15.69 28.44 -11.06
CA ILE A 200 -16.09 29.71 -11.68
C ILE A 200 -17.54 29.59 -12.17
N ASP A 201 -17.83 28.49 -12.86
CA ASP A 201 -19.15 28.11 -13.37
C ASP A 201 -19.23 26.56 -13.39
N PRO A 202 -20.33 25.92 -13.84
CA PRO A 202 -20.46 24.46 -13.88
C PRO A 202 -19.40 23.73 -14.73
N VAL A 203 -18.59 24.46 -15.53
CA VAL A 203 -17.64 23.86 -16.48
C VAL A 203 -16.19 24.20 -16.15
N ARG A 204 -15.93 25.37 -15.56
CA ARG A 204 -14.59 25.93 -15.34
C ARG A 204 -14.29 26.13 -13.87
N TYR A 205 -13.06 25.91 -13.48
CA TYR A 205 -12.57 26.11 -12.11
C TYR A 205 -11.16 26.69 -12.10
N ILE A 206 -10.78 27.25 -10.95
CA ILE A 206 -9.40 27.60 -10.58
C ILE A 206 -8.91 26.51 -9.62
N GLY A 207 -7.67 26.05 -9.77
CA GLY A 207 -7.13 25.03 -8.88
C GLY A 207 -5.63 24.87 -9.04
N ASN A 208 -5.05 24.11 -8.12
CA ASN A 208 -3.63 23.78 -8.10
C ASN A 208 -3.32 22.55 -8.96
N ARG A 209 -2.10 22.50 -9.54
CA ARG A 209 -1.64 21.37 -10.36
C ARG A 209 -1.20 20.18 -9.49
N SER A 210 -2.07 19.71 -8.59
CA SER A 210 -1.79 18.58 -7.73
C SER A 210 -2.33 17.29 -8.33
N SER A 211 -1.51 16.23 -8.36
CA SER A 211 -1.93 14.89 -8.79
C SER A 211 -2.54 14.03 -7.66
N GLY A 212 -2.43 14.46 -6.40
CA GLY A 212 -2.86 13.67 -5.24
C GLY A 212 -1.93 12.53 -4.83
N LYS A 213 -0.92 12.19 -5.63
CA LYS A 213 -0.04 11.02 -5.44
C LYS A 213 0.55 10.91 -4.03
N MET A 214 0.94 12.03 -3.40
CA MET A 214 1.58 11.98 -2.08
C MET A 214 0.58 11.58 -0.99
N GLY A 215 -0.60 12.21 -0.95
CA GLY A 215 -1.65 11.88 0.03
C GLY A 215 -2.14 10.44 -0.14
N TYR A 216 -2.31 9.96 -1.37
CA TYR A 216 -2.67 8.56 -1.64
C TYR A 216 -1.59 7.58 -1.18
N ALA A 217 -0.31 7.88 -1.43
CA ALA A 217 0.79 7.04 -0.98
C ALA A 217 0.88 6.99 0.56
N ILE A 218 0.61 8.10 1.26
CA ILE A 218 0.57 8.14 2.72
C ILE A 218 -0.61 7.31 3.23
N ALA A 219 -1.81 7.47 2.65
CA ALA A 219 -3.00 6.73 3.05
C ALA A 219 -2.79 5.21 2.88
N GLU A 220 -2.28 4.78 1.72
CA GLU A 220 -1.96 3.39 1.45
C GLU A 220 -0.93 2.82 2.44
N GLN A 221 0.15 3.55 2.68
CA GLN A 221 1.19 3.11 3.60
C GLN A 221 0.70 3.09 5.06
N ALA A 222 -0.15 4.03 5.48
CA ALA A 222 -0.73 4.05 6.82
C ALA A 222 -1.64 2.83 7.07
N VAL A 223 -2.46 2.44 6.08
CA VAL A 223 -3.25 1.19 6.14
C VAL A 223 -2.33 -0.02 6.28
N ARG A 224 -1.23 -0.08 5.52
CA ARG A 224 -0.22 -1.16 5.61
C ARG A 224 0.46 -1.23 6.99
N MET A 225 0.54 -0.12 7.69
CA MET A 225 1.10 -0.02 9.04
C MET A 225 0.05 -0.23 10.15
N GLY A 226 -1.18 -0.61 9.80
CA GLY A 226 -2.25 -0.98 10.74
C GLY A 226 -3.13 0.18 11.20
N ALA A 227 -2.96 1.40 10.66
CA ALA A 227 -3.81 2.53 11.01
C ALA A 227 -5.23 2.40 10.44
N LYS A 228 -6.21 2.94 11.15
CA LYS A 228 -7.50 3.30 10.58
C LYS A 228 -7.36 4.61 9.80
N VAL A 229 -7.63 4.60 8.49
CA VAL A 229 -7.35 5.75 7.63
C VAL A 229 -8.63 6.36 7.08
N ILE A 230 -8.78 7.68 7.25
CA ILE A 230 -9.79 8.51 6.59
C ILE A 230 -9.08 9.32 5.50
N LEU A 231 -9.45 9.10 4.24
CA LEU A 231 -8.88 9.82 3.10
C LEU A 231 -9.88 10.84 2.55
N VAL A 232 -9.64 12.12 2.82
CA VAL A 232 -10.42 13.25 2.28
C VAL A 232 -9.74 13.73 1.00
N SER A 233 -10.32 13.48 -0.15
CA SER A 233 -9.67 13.77 -1.44
C SER A 233 -10.48 14.71 -2.33
N ALA A 234 -9.81 15.76 -2.80
CA ALA A 234 -10.22 16.50 -3.97
C ALA A 234 -10.04 15.62 -5.24
N PRO A 235 -10.64 15.98 -6.40
CA PRO A 235 -10.62 15.14 -7.59
C PRO A 235 -9.22 14.73 -8.05
N THR A 236 -9.04 13.44 -8.28
CA THR A 236 -7.82 12.83 -8.84
C THR A 236 -8.20 11.71 -9.80
N SER A 237 -7.26 11.28 -10.66
CA SER A 237 -7.41 10.09 -11.50
C SER A 237 -6.85 8.81 -10.84
N LEU A 238 -6.45 8.88 -9.57
CA LEU A 238 -5.85 7.76 -8.86
C LEU A 238 -6.93 6.78 -8.36
N PRO A 239 -6.69 5.47 -8.37
CA PRO A 239 -7.59 4.50 -7.75
C PRO A 239 -7.59 4.72 -6.22
N ILE A 240 -8.76 4.57 -5.61
CA ILE A 240 -8.91 4.67 -4.16
C ILE A 240 -8.18 3.50 -3.50
N PRO A 241 -7.26 3.74 -2.55
CA PRO A 241 -6.57 2.67 -1.84
C PRO A 241 -7.55 1.78 -1.06
N SER A 242 -7.30 0.48 -1.04
CA SER A 242 -8.12 -0.45 -0.25
C SER A 242 -7.94 -0.21 1.25
N GLY A 243 -9.04 -0.33 2.01
CA GLY A 243 -9.00 -0.23 3.48
C GLY A 243 -9.07 1.20 4.04
N VAL A 244 -9.33 2.22 3.21
CA VAL A 244 -9.57 3.59 3.66
C VAL A 244 -11.06 3.92 3.73
N ASP A 245 -11.44 4.78 4.70
CA ASP A 245 -12.73 5.49 4.71
C ASP A 245 -12.58 6.72 3.79
N PHE A 246 -13.21 6.67 2.60
CA PHE A 246 -13.00 7.66 1.55
C PHE A 246 -14.08 8.73 1.56
N ILE A 247 -13.67 10.00 1.61
CA ILE A 247 -14.56 11.18 1.53
C ILE A 247 -14.14 12.02 0.33
N SER A 248 -15.03 12.13 -0.66
CA SER A 248 -14.83 12.98 -1.83
C SER A 248 -15.24 14.41 -1.53
N VAL A 249 -14.39 15.37 -1.89
CA VAL A 249 -14.62 16.81 -1.79
C VAL A 249 -14.15 17.48 -3.09
N ASP A 250 -14.61 18.70 -3.36
CA ASP A 250 -14.18 19.44 -4.56
C ASP A 250 -13.46 20.75 -4.25
N SER A 251 -13.91 21.50 -3.26
CA SER A 251 -13.43 22.85 -2.93
C SER A 251 -12.69 22.90 -1.58
N ALA A 252 -12.02 24.02 -1.32
CA ALA A 252 -11.38 24.28 -0.03
C ALA A 252 -12.37 24.28 1.13
N VAL A 253 -13.57 24.80 0.89
CA VAL A 253 -14.63 24.85 1.91
C VAL A 253 -15.16 23.46 2.22
N SER A 254 -15.49 22.66 1.21
CA SER A 254 -15.97 21.28 1.43
C SER A 254 -14.88 20.40 2.06
N MET A 255 -13.60 20.65 1.74
CA MET A 255 -12.47 19.97 2.41
C MET A 255 -12.40 20.37 3.88
N GLN A 256 -12.55 21.66 4.21
CA GLN A 256 -12.58 22.13 5.59
C GLN A 256 -13.70 21.46 6.38
N GLU A 257 -14.91 21.46 5.87
CA GLU A 257 -16.06 20.85 6.53
C GLU A 257 -15.85 19.36 6.80
N ALA A 258 -15.35 18.62 5.79
CA ALA A 258 -15.08 17.18 5.92
C ALA A 258 -13.99 16.87 6.96
N VAL A 259 -12.91 17.67 7.01
CA VAL A 259 -11.83 17.52 7.98
C VAL A 259 -12.30 17.88 9.39
N GLU A 260 -12.98 19.03 9.56
CA GLU A 260 -13.46 19.48 10.87
C GLU A 260 -14.50 18.52 11.47
N ALA A 261 -15.35 17.91 10.66
CA ALA A 261 -16.33 16.92 11.11
C ALA A 261 -15.69 15.65 11.70
N ARG A 262 -14.44 15.37 11.38
CA ARG A 262 -13.71 14.17 11.86
C ARG A 262 -12.57 14.50 12.83
N TYR A 263 -12.27 15.78 13.03
CA TYR A 263 -11.06 16.23 13.72
C TYR A 263 -10.93 15.71 15.15
N ASN A 264 -12.04 15.63 15.88
CA ASN A 264 -12.04 15.18 17.27
C ASN A 264 -11.87 13.65 17.42
N ASP A 265 -12.14 12.89 16.36
CA ASP A 265 -12.15 11.42 16.36
C ASP A 265 -10.83 10.83 15.84
N VAL A 266 -9.85 11.68 15.50
CA VAL A 266 -8.58 11.23 14.91
C VAL A 266 -7.39 11.58 15.79
N ASN A 267 -6.37 10.72 15.76
CA ASN A 267 -5.11 10.94 16.46
C ASN A 267 -4.15 11.82 15.66
N VAL A 268 -4.18 11.69 14.34
CA VAL A 268 -3.24 12.35 13.43
C VAL A 268 -3.98 12.96 12.25
N VAL A 269 -3.60 14.17 11.85
CA VAL A 269 -4.05 14.80 10.60
C VAL A 269 -2.85 15.13 9.73
N ILE A 270 -2.84 14.63 8.50
CA ILE A 270 -1.79 14.88 7.51
C ILE A 270 -2.39 15.66 6.34
N MET A 271 -2.10 16.96 6.27
CA MET A 271 -2.63 17.86 5.26
C MET A 271 -1.73 17.87 4.01
N ALA A 272 -1.89 16.85 3.14
CA ALA A 272 -1.11 16.70 1.90
C ALA A 272 -1.83 17.23 0.64
N ALA A 273 -3.08 17.68 0.77
CA ALA A 273 -3.81 18.33 -0.32
C ALA A 273 -3.22 19.69 -0.69
N ALA A 274 -3.28 20.05 -1.97
CA ALA A 274 -2.99 21.38 -2.46
C ALA A 274 -4.26 22.23 -2.45
N VAL A 275 -4.54 22.83 -1.31
CA VAL A 275 -5.71 23.71 -1.12
C VAL A 275 -5.45 25.07 -1.77
N SER A 276 -6.40 25.57 -2.54
CA SER A 276 -6.32 26.89 -3.18
C SER A 276 -6.45 27.99 -2.13
N ASP A 277 -5.57 29.00 -2.20
CA ASP A 277 -5.59 30.15 -1.29
C ASP A 277 -6.80 31.06 -1.52
N PHE A 278 -7.34 31.07 -2.73
CA PHE A 278 -8.45 31.92 -3.15
C PHE A 278 -9.52 31.13 -3.85
N ARG A 279 -10.77 31.56 -3.69
CA ARG A 279 -11.94 31.07 -4.44
C ARG A 279 -12.66 32.23 -5.15
N VAL A 280 -13.48 31.90 -6.12
CA VAL A 280 -14.32 32.86 -6.82
C VAL A 280 -15.36 33.42 -5.86
N LEU A 281 -15.48 34.75 -5.76
CA LEU A 281 -16.43 35.41 -4.85
C LEU A 281 -17.88 35.09 -5.26
N HIS A 282 -18.18 35.14 -6.55
CA HIS A 282 -19.52 34.87 -7.11
C HIS A 282 -19.46 33.76 -8.15
N LYS A 283 -19.79 32.54 -7.73
CA LYS A 283 -19.89 31.38 -8.62
C LYS A 283 -21.13 31.55 -9.52
N ALA A 284 -20.94 31.43 -10.83
CA ALA A 284 -22.04 31.47 -11.78
C ALA A 284 -22.81 30.12 -11.79
N GLU A 285 -24.14 30.18 -11.71
CA GLU A 285 -25.01 29.01 -11.78
C GLU A 285 -25.07 28.39 -13.19
N GLN A 286 -24.85 29.22 -14.21
CA GLN A 286 -24.89 28.84 -15.62
C GLN A 286 -23.49 29.06 -16.24
N LYS A 287 -23.17 28.24 -17.27
CA LYS A 287 -21.94 28.42 -18.05
C LYS A 287 -21.86 29.84 -18.61
N ILE A 288 -20.81 30.57 -18.23
CA ILE A 288 -20.57 31.93 -18.74
C ILE A 288 -20.30 31.86 -20.25
N LYS A 289 -21.07 32.63 -21.03
CA LYS A 289 -20.90 32.72 -22.49
C LYS A 289 -19.59 33.41 -22.86
N LYS A 290 -19.12 33.16 -24.09
CA LYS A 290 -17.91 33.83 -24.63
C LYS A 290 -18.08 35.34 -24.62
N MET A 291 -17.06 36.05 -24.10
CA MET A 291 -16.92 37.50 -24.10
C MET A 291 -15.48 37.83 -24.54
N GLU A 292 -15.21 39.06 -24.97
CA GLU A 292 -13.87 39.50 -25.36
C GLU A 292 -12.93 39.53 -24.18
N SER A 293 -13.40 39.87 -23.00
CA SER A 293 -12.64 39.85 -21.73
C SER A 293 -13.54 39.47 -20.58
N MET A 294 -12.96 38.91 -19.52
CA MET A 294 -13.66 38.54 -18.30
C MET A 294 -12.77 38.82 -17.09
N THR A 295 -13.33 39.52 -16.10
CA THR A 295 -12.69 39.72 -14.80
C THR A 295 -13.33 38.78 -13.78
N ILE A 296 -12.53 38.13 -12.96
CA ILE A 296 -12.98 37.23 -11.89
C ILE A 296 -12.50 37.84 -10.57
N GLU A 297 -13.46 38.14 -9.70
CA GLU A 297 -13.16 38.58 -8.34
C GLU A 297 -12.90 37.36 -7.44
N LEU A 298 -11.79 37.39 -6.70
CA LEU A 298 -11.38 36.34 -5.82
C LEU A 298 -11.44 36.76 -4.36
N VAL A 299 -11.87 35.87 -3.49
CA VAL A 299 -11.86 36.01 -2.04
C VAL A 299 -11.00 34.92 -1.42
N LYS A 300 -10.31 35.23 -0.34
CA LYS A 300 -9.43 34.32 0.38
C LYS A 300 -10.20 33.12 0.93
N ASN A 301 -9.67 31.93 0.74
CA ASN A 301 -10.15 30.70 1.37
C ASN A 301 -9.73 30.65 2.86
N PRO A 302 -10.46 29.90 3.69
CA PRO A 302 -10.05 29.65 5.07
C PRO A 302 -8.74 28.85 5.08
N ASP A 303 -7.86 29.17 6.02
CA ASP A 303 -6.64 28.39 6.28
C ASP A 303 -6.99 27.22 7.19
N ILE A 304 -7.29 26.07 6.58
CA ILE A 304 -7.75 24.87 7.28
C ILE A 304 -6.74 24.47 8.36
N LEU A 305 -5.46 24.39 8.00
CA LEU A 305 -4.41 23.92 8.89
C LEU A 305 -4.20 24.87 10.08
N GLN A 306 -4.30 26.18 9.87
CA GLN A 306 -4.25 27.17 10.94
C GLN A 306 -5.46 27.06 11.88
N GLY A 307 -6.66 26.83 11.30
CA GLY A 307 -7.88 26.60 12.07
C GLY A 307 -7.79 25.34 12.95
N LEU A 308 -7.24 24.25 12.44
CA LEU A 308 -7.00 23.03 13.20
C LEU A 308 -5.97 23.23 14.31
N GLY A 309 -4.87 23.93 14.01
CA GLY A 309 -3.81 24.24 14.98
C GLY A 309 -4.30 25.07 16.17
N SER A 310 -5.27 25.98 15.97
CA SER A 310 -5.87 26.76 17.05
C SER A 310 -6.81 25.96 17.96
N LYS A 311 -7.37 24.84 17.43
CA LYS A 311 -8.28 23.95 18.14
C LYS A 311 -7.59 22.66 18.63
N LYS A 312 -6.26 22.54 18.40
CA LYS A 312 -5.49 21.32 18.68
C LYS A 312 -5.49 20.97 20.17
N SER A 313 -5.79 19.70 20.47
CA SER A 313 -5.71 19.13 21.82
C SER A 313 -4.73 17.93 21.83
N HIS A 314 -5.22 16.74 21.56
CA HIS A 314 -4.43 15.50 21.51
C HIS A 314 -3.85 15.19 20.14
N GLN A 315 -4.38 15.82 19.07
CA GLN A 315 -4.02 15.50 17.70
C GLN A 315 -2.57 15.86 17.36
N ILE A 316 -1.95 15.07 16.48
CA ILE A 316 -0.71 15.39 15.78
C ILE A 316 -1.07 16.02 14.45
N LEU A 317 -0.53 17.22 14.18
CA LEU A 317 -0.75 17.93 12.94
C LEU A 317 0.49 17.94 12.07
N VAL A 318 0.37 17.36 10.87
CA VAL A 318 1.42 17.34 9.85
C VAL A 318 0.97 18.19 8.66
N GLY A 319 1.76 19.23 8.35
CA GLY A 319 1.52 20.07 7.18
C GLY A 319 2.44 19.73 6.02
N PHE A 320 2.10 20.23 4.83
CA PHE A 320 2.95 20.22 3.64
C PHE A 320 3.17 21.65 3.16
N ALA A 321 4.38 21.94 2.69
CA ALA A 321 4.70 23.17 2.01
C ALA A 321 5.54 22.89 0.76
N ALA A 322 5.30 23.64 -0.29
CA ALA A 322 6.11 23.67 -1.50
C ALA A 322 6.75 25.06 -1.58
N GLU A 323 8.07 25.13 -1.46
CA GLU A 323 8.82 26.37 -1.43
C GLU A 323 9.88 26.37 -2.55
N THR A 324 10.16 27.55 -3.08
CA THR A 324 11.20 27.75 -4.11
C THR A 324 12.45 28.40 -3.55
N GLU A 325 12.35 29.11 -2.41
CA GLU A 325 13.43 29.84 -1.76
C GLU A 325 13.30 29.75 -0.24
N HIS A 326 14.43 29.80 0.48
CA HIS A 326 14.49 29.81 1.95
C HIS A 326 13.60 28.76 2.65
N VAL A 327 13.55 27.55 2.09
CA VAL A 327 12.65 26.45 2.47
C VAL A 327 12.58 26.24 3.99
N ILE A 328 13.74 26.20 4.67
CA ILE A 328 13.81 25.97 6.11
C ILE A 328 13.20 27.13 6.88
N LYS A 329 13.58 28.38 6.58
CA LYS A 329 13.13 29.57 7.33
C LYS A 329 11.61 29.74 7.22
N TYR A 330 11.08 29.77 5.99
CA TYR A 330 9.64 29.91 5.76
C TYR A 330 8.85 28.72 6.30
N GLY A 331 9.43 27.52 6.24
CA GLY A 331 8.82 26.34 6.82
C GLY A 331 8.73 26.41 8.35
N GLN A 332 9.78 26.82 9.06
CA GLN A 332 9.77 26.99 10.51
C GLN A 332 8.77 28.05 10.97
N ASP A 333 8.68 29.19 10.25
CA ASP A 333 7.65 30.20 10.52
C ASP A 333 6.23 29.64 10.39
N LYS A 334 6.00 28.74 9.42
CA LYS A 334 4.71 28.04 9.25
C LYS A 334 4.43 27.07 10.38
N VAL A 335 5.45 26.30 10.83
CA VAL A 335 5.32 25.37 11.96
C VAL A 335 4.85 26.11 13.20
N ALA A 336 5.53 27.21 13.56
CA ALA A 336 5.18 28.01 14.73
C ALA A 336 3.79 28.66 14.61
N ARG A 337 3.53 29.34 13.49
CA ARG A 337 2.29 30.09 13.28
C ARG A 337 1.04 29.21 13.26
N LYS A 338 1.15 27.98 12.70
CA LYS A 338 0.04 27.04 12.55
C LYS A 338 0.00 25.97 13.64
N ASN A 339 0.85 26.06 14.65
CA ASN A 339 0.94 25.09 15.77
C ASN A 339 1.07 23.63 15.29
N LEU A 340 1.98 23.38 14.32
CA LEU A 340 2.22 22.06 13.76
C LEU A 340 3.18 21.24 14.60
N ASP A 341 3.04 19.93 14.59
CA ASP A 341 4.02 19.00 15.18
C ASP A 341 5.12 18.66 14.17
N MET A 342 4.80 18.70 12.86
CA MET A 342 5.76 18.49 11.78
C MET A 342 5.29 19.22 10.50
N LEU A 343 6.25 19.71 9.70
CA LEU A 343 6.02 20.19 8.34
C LEU A 343 6.94 19.43 7.37
N VAL A 344 6.37 18.89 6.31
CA VAL A 344 7.11 18.35 5.18
C VAL A 344 7.30 19.46 4.16
N ALA A 345 8.48 20.04 4.12
CA ALA A 345 8.82 21.13 3.23
C ALA A 345 9.52 20.61 1.97
N ASN A 346 8.83 20.64 0.83
CA ASN A 346 9.37 20.23 -0.46
C ASN A 346 10.09 21.39 -1.14
N ASP A 347 11.29 21.14 -1.64
CA ASP A 347 12.00 22.05 -2.53
C ASP A 347 11.54 21.82 -3.97
N VAL A 348 10.68 22.69 -4.48
CA VAL A 348 10.15 22.59 -5.86
C VAL A 348 10.95 23.39 -6.88
N SER A 349 12.07 23.98 -6.50
CA SER A 349 13.00 24.66 -7.43
C SER A 349 13.76 23.67 -8.31
N LYS A 350 13.86 22.41 -7.89
CA LYS A 350 14.57 21.33 -8.59
C LYS A 350 13.64 20.59 -9.55
N SER A 351 14.13 20.29 -10.76
CA SER A 351 13.37 19.63 -11.84
C SER A 351 12.84 18.23 -11.49
N ASN A 352 13.42 17.58 -10.47
CA ASN A 352 13.09 16.22 -10.04
C ASN A 352 12.19 16.18 -8.78
N ALA A 353 11.75 17.34 -8.26
CA ALA A 353 10.87 17.45 -7.11
C ALA A 353 9.65 18.29 -7.45
N GLY A 354 8.43 17.89 -7.04
CA GLY A 354 7.22 18.67 -7.30
C GLY A 354 5.94 17.85 -7.49
N PHE A 355 4.90 18.52 -8.01
CA PHE A 355 3.54 17.99 -8.01
C PHE A 355 3.29 16.77 -8.93
N ASN A 356 3.91 16.70 -10.10
CA ASN A 356 3.61 15.67 -11.12
C ASN A 356 4.69 14.59 -11.25
N VAL A 357 5.78 14.64 -10.48
CA VAL A 357 6.86 13.67 -10.49
C VAL A 357 6.63 12.59 -9.41
N ASP A 358 7.27 11.43 -9.59
CA ASP A 358 7.12 10.29 -8.67
C ASP A 358 8.09 10.34 -7.48
N THR A 359 8.97 11.35 -7.45
CA THR A 359 9.97 11.58 -6.39
C THR A 359 9.72 12.90 -5.68
N ASN A 360 10.26 13.02 -4.47
CA ASN A 360 10.30 14.26 -3.69
C ASN A 360 11.64 14.38 -2.96
N GLU A 361 12.00 15.64 -2.63
CA GLU A 361 13.19 16.04 -1.89
C GLU A 361 12.87 17.26 -1.04
N GLY A 362 13.49 17.44 0.15
CA GLY A 362 13.26 18.58 1.00
C GLY A 362 13.68 18.38 2.46
N TYR A 363 12.83 18.80 3.39
CA TYR A 363 13.13 18.78 4.82
C TYR A 363 11.89 18.40 5.65
N PHE A 364 12.13 17.66 6.75
CA PHE A 364 11.19 17.58 7.87
C PHE A 364 11.54 18.68 8.86
N LEU A 365 10.57 19.52 9.19
CA LEU A 365 10.71 20.65 10.11
C LEU A 365 9.80 20.43 11.32
N TYR A 366 10.32 20.75 12.50
CA TYR A 366 9.66 20.54 13.78
C TYR A 366 9.70 21.84 14.61
N PRO A 367 8.83 22.00 15.62
CA PRO A 367 8.87 23.19 16.49
C PRO A 367 10.19 23.31 17.29
N ASP A 368 10.68 22.19 17.84
CA ASP A 368 11.76 22.18 18.83
C ASP A 368 12.95 21.27 18.46
N LYS A 369 13.09 20.89 17.17
CA LYS A 369 14.19 20.03 16.68
C LYS A 369 14.86 20.67 15.47
N GLU A 370 16.12 20.30 15.26
CA GLU A 370 16.85 20.66 14.05
C GLU A 370 16.17 20.11 12.79
N PRO A 371 16.20 20.85 11.68
CA PRO A 371 15.68 20.39 10.40
C PRO A 371 16.34 19.06 9.98
N LYS A 372 15.54 18.08 9.58
CA LYS A 372 16.04 16.79 9.08
C LYS A 372 15.93 16.79 7.56
N GLU A 373 17.07 16.65 6.88
CA GLU A 373 17.11 16.56 5.42
C GLU A 373 16.43 15.29 4.90
N MET A 374 15.69 15.45 3.83
CA MET A 374 14.98 14.40 3.13
C MET A 374 15.60 14.27 1.72
N PRO A 375 16.44 13.25 1.49
CA PRO A 375 17.07 13.03 0.17
C PRO A 375 16.02 12.70 -0.88
N ASN A 376 16.39 12.87 -2.16
CA ASN A 376 15.50 12.51 -3.26
C ASN A 376 15.10 11.04 -3.20
N MET A 377 13.81 10.78 -3.06
CA MET A 377 13.26 9.42 -2.98
C MET A 377 11.87 9.32 -3.59
N LYS A 378 11.42 8.09 -3.86
CA LYS A 378 10.06 7.84 -4.34
C LYS A 378 9.02 8.25 -3.31
N LYS A 379 7.86 8.70 -3.76
CA LYS A 379 6.73 9.11 -2.88
C LYS A 379 6.26 7.98 -1.96
N SER A 380 6.33 6.72 -2.38
CA SER A 380 6.04 5.56 -1.53
C SER A 380 7.03 5.39 -0.37
N ASP A 381 8.32 5.63 -0.63
CA ASP A 381 9.35 5.55 0.41
C ASP A 381 9.25 6.75 1.34
N LEU A 382 9.00 7.95 0.80
CA LEU A 382 8.75 9.15 1.58
C LEU A 382 7.52 8.98 2.49
N ALA A 383 6.43 8.40 2.01
CA ALA A 383 5.25 8.13 2.83
C ALA A 383 5.60 7.29 4.06
N ARG A 384 6.45 6.26 3.89
CA ARG A 384 6.94 5.44 5.00
C ARG A 384 7.80 6.26 5.99
N HIS A 385 8.67 7.13 5.50
CA HIS A 385 9.47 8.01 6.36
C HIS A 385 8.60 8.99 7.15
N ILE A 386 7.62 9.62 6.50
CA ILE A 386 6.66 10.50 7.18
C ILE A 386 5.92 9.77 8.31
N LEU A 387 5.42 8.55 8.04
CA LEU A 387 4.69 7.78 9.04
C LEU A 387 5.58 7.29 10.19
N ARG A 388 6.87 7.03 9.96
CA ARG A 388 7.83 6.76 11.05
C ARG A 388 8.02 7.97 11.95
N GLU A 389 8.21 9.17 11.38
CA GLU A 389 8.26 10.40 12.19
C GLU A 389 6.94 10.61 12.97
N VAL A 390 5.79 10.29 12.36
CA VAL A 390 4.49 10.33 13.04
C VAL A 390 4.42 9.36 14.22
N ILE A 391 4.94 8.13 14.08
CA ILE A 391 4.99 7.15 15.18
C ILE A 391 5.79 7.71 16.34
N ASP A 392 6.97 8.28 16.08
CA ASP A 392 7.80 8.90 17.11
C ASP A 392 7.09 10.06 17.81
N LEU A 393 6.34 10.87 17.06
CA LEU A 393 5.54 11.97 17.61
C LEU A 393 4.38 11.48 18.49
N VAL A 394 3.70 10.40 18.07
CA VAL A 394 2.61 9.78 18.86
C VAL A 394 3.15 9.21 20.14
N ALA A 395 4.26 8.46 20.11
CA ALA A 395 4.89 7.89 21.29
C ALA A 395 5.30 8.97 22.30
N ASN A 396 6.00 10.01 21.84
CA ASN A 396 6.44 11.13 22.68
C ASN A 396 5.27 11.88 23.33
N LYS A 397 4.11 11.96 22.66
CA LYS A 397 2.93 12.63 23.19
C LYS A 397 2.18 11.79 24.22
N ALA A 398 2.25 10.46 24.10
CA ALA A 398 1.69 9.52 25.08
C ALA A 398 2.49 9.52 26.40
N ASP A 399 3.80 9.74 26.34
CA ASP A 399 4.68 9.79 27.53
C ASP A 399 4.54 11.09 28.34
N ILE A 400 3.89 12.13 27.78
CA ILE A 400 3.70 13.45 28.43
C ILE A 400 2.34 13.57 29.13
N ASN A 401 1.36 12.70 28.79
CA ASN A 401 0.01 12.66 29.39
C ASN A 401 -0.11 11.53 30.39
#